data_42c1695a850d8b2a72a01c1e8e324855
#
_entry.id   42c1695a850d8b2a72a01c1e8e324855
#
_cell.length_a   1.000
_cell.length_b   1.000
_cell.length_c   1.000
_cell.angle_alpha   90.00
_cell.angle_beta   90.00
_cell.angle_gamma   90.00
#
_symmetry.space_group_name_H-M   'P 1'
#
loop_
_entity.id
_entity.type
_entity.pdbx_description
1 polymer ?
#
loop_
_entity_poly.entity_id
_entity_poly.type
_entity_poly.pdbx_seq_one_letter_code
_entity_poly.pdbx_strand_id
1 'polypeptide(L)'
;MAPRHWVLWRQGPRVIVYCLASEVAAVALTLRPSPIAVDRRTLSILLVLLVLGVAQSETGRRVERIRRRVSGTPHINMTSVWTFAGVLLLPPLLLAVLVGGLYAHLAIRSWYRLQRVPASRTVSNAAIIVLSCYAAQSVLRVSGFADVRAATTHGWAGTFAIAAAGVTFFAVNALLVLPARREVGRTPEALFGTWADNGLEVATLCLGALNAVALATLPGLVVLVFPPLLLLHRTVLVKQLEVAAHRDEKTGLYNTSGWHALAERTLAAASRQGSTFGLLMLDLDHFKQVNDTYGHLAGDAVLKAVAQSIISAVRGRGDAVGRFGGEEFVVLLPGITQPDIGPVAERIRRAISALKVPAGQLSITGLTVSIGIAVYPTAGTSLQRLLDAADTALYHAKATGRNKVVHVADLV
;
A
#
# COMPACT_ATOMS: atom_id res chain seq x y z
N MET A 1 -24.94 -15.74 1.80
CA MET A 1 -24.80 -14.97 3.05
C MET A 1 -25.86 -13.87 3.07
N ALA A 2 -26.68 -13.82 4.09
CA ALA A 2 -27.73 -12.82 4.20
C ALA A 2 -27.12 -11.39 4.35
N PRO A 3 -27.71 -10.36 3.72
CA PRO A 3 -27.18 -8.98 3.75
C PRO A 3 -27.01 -8.38 5.15
N ARG A 4 -27.75 -8.91 6.13
CA ARG A 4 -27.73 -8.44 7.53
C ARG A 4 -26.38 -8.58 8.24
N HIS A 5 -25.44 -9.42 7.75
CA HIS A 5 -24.12 -9.63 8.33
C HIS A 5 -22.98 -8.93 7.56
N TRP A 6 -23.28 -8.02 6.64
CA TRP A 6 -22.26 -7.29 5.92
C TRP A 6 -21.51 -6.35 6.84
N VAL A 7 -20.18 -6.34 6.71
CA VAL A 7 -19.28 -5.43 7.43
C VAL A 7 -19.61 -3.96 7.14
N LEU A 8 -20.28 -3.67 5.99
CA LEU A 8 -20.77 -2.34 5.64
C LEU A 8 -21.59 -1.70 6.76
N TRP A 9 -22.47 -2.46 7.40
CA TRP A 9 -23.36 -1.96 8.47
C TRP A 9 -22.64 -1.59 9.78
N ARG A 10 -21.35 -1.92 9.90
CA ARG A 10 -20.48 -1.54 11.02
C ARG A 10 -19.71 -0.24 10.77
N GLN A 11 -19.86 0.34 9.57
CA GLN A 11 -19.19 1.59 9.21
C GLN A 11 -20.06 2.80 9.56
N GLY A 12 -19.47 3.99 9.55
CA GLY A 12 -20.21 5.22 9.80
C GLY A 12 -21.32 5.47 8.75
N PRO A 13 -22.45 6.09 9.13
CA PRO A 13 -23.61 6.26 8.26
C PRO A 13 -23.29 7.00 6.95
N ARG A 14 -22.34 7.93 6.97
CA ARG A 14 -21.89 8.65 5.76
C ARG A 14 -21.26 7.74 4.72
N VAL A 15 -20.47 6.75 5.15
CA VAL A 15 -19.83 5.78 4.26
C VAL A 15 -20.86 4.82 3.68
N ILE A 16 -21.80 4.38 4.49
CA ILE A 16 -22.91 3.51 4.04
C ILE A 16 -23.71 4.21 2.93
N VAL A 17 -24.14 5.46 3.17
CA VAL A 17 -24.89 6.25 2.20
C VAL A 17 -24.09 6.44 0.92
N TYR A 18 -22.80 6.75 1.04
CA TYR A 18 -21.93 6.94 -0.14
C TYR A 18 -21.79 5.65 -0.97
N CYS A 19 -21.55 4.50 -0.34
CA CYS A 19 -21.46 3.21 -1.04
C CYS A 19 -22.77 2.87 -1.75
N LEU A 20 -23.91 2.97 -1.06
CA LEU A 20 -25.21 2.67 -1.64
C LEU A 20 -25.57 3.65 -2.78
N ALA A 21 -25.27 4.94 -2.62
CA ALA A 21 -25.52 5.94 -3.67
C ALA A 21 -24.70 5.65 -4.93
N SER A 22 -23.43 5.28 -4.79
CA SER A 22 -22.57 4.91 -5.93
C SER A 22 -23.04 3.62 -6.61
N GLU A 23 -23.49 2.63 -5.86
CA GLU A 23 -24.05 1.38 -6.40
C GLU A 23 -25.36 1.61 -7.15
N VAL A 24 -26.28 2.38 -6.57
CA VAL A 24 -27.55 2.77 -7.22
C VAL A 24 -27.28 3.58 -8.48
N ALA A 25 -26.37 4.55 -8.45
CA ALA A 25 -25.99 5.34 -9.61
C ALA A 25 -25.42 4.48 -10.75
N ALA A 26 -24.54 3.53 -10.43
CA ALA A 26 -23.97 2.60 -11.40
C ALA A 26 -25.05 1.74 -12.06
N VAL A 27 -25.98 1.19 -11.28
CA VAL A 27 -27.12 0.40 -11.80
C VAL A 27 -28.04 1.27 -12.65
N ALA A 28 -28.42 2.46 -12.18
CA ALA A 28 -29.32 3.36 -12.91
C ALA A 28 -28.73 3.78 -14.25
N LEU A 29 -27.43 4.07 -14.32
CA LEU A 29 -26.75 4.41 -15.58
C LEU A 29 -26.63 3.19 -16.51
N THR A 30 -26.43 1.99 -15.97
CA THR A 30 -26.37 0.76 -16.75
C THR A 30 -27.70 0.42 -17.41
N LEU A 31 -28.83 0.69 -16.74
CA LEU A 31 -30.18 0.41 -17.23
C LEU A 31 -30.70 1.45 -18.23
N ARG A 32 -29.95 2.54 -18.46
CA ARG A 32 -30.36 3.52 -19.48
C ARG A 32 -30.31 2.88 -20.87
N PRO A 33 -31.34 3.14 -21.71
CA PRO A 33 -31.32 2.68 -23.08
C PRO A 33 -30.07 3.16 -23.82
N SER A 34 -29.38 2.25 -24.46
CA SER A 34 -28.21 2.56 -25.30
C SER A 34 -28.62 2.45 -26.77
N PRO A 35 -28.26 3.43 -27.61
CA PRO A 35 -28.49 3.35 -29.04
C PRO A 35 -27.59 2.31 -29.73
N ILE A 36 -26.60 1.77 -29.02
CA ILE A 36 -25.68 0.80 -29.57
C ILE A 36 -26.27 -0.61 -29.41
N ALA A 37 -26.55 -1.24 -30.54
CA ALA A 37 -27.06 -2.62 -30.57
C ALA A 37 -25.99 -3.62 -30.10
N VAL A 38 -26.45 -4.62 -29.36
CA VAL A 38 -25.63 -5.76 -28.99
C VAL A 38 -25.61 -6.75 -30.15
N ASP A 39 -24.46 -6.87 -30.80
CA ASP A 39 -24.25 -7.78 -31.92
C ASP A 39 -23.29 -8.94 -31.55
N ARG A 40 -23.16 -9.92 -32.45
CA ARG A 40 -22.27 -11.08 -32.23
C ARG A 40 -20.82 -10.65 -32.03
N ARG A 41 -20.41 -9.56 -32.63
CA ARG A 41 -19.05 -9.05 -32.54
C ARG A 41 -18.74 -8.45 -31.17
N THR A 42 -19.62 -7.59 -30.64
CA THR A 42 -19.45 -7.03 -29.29
C THR A 42 -19.51 -8.10 -28.23
N LEU A 43 -20.33 -9.16 -28.42
CA LEU A 43 -20.32 -10.33 -27.54
C LEU A 43 -19.01 -11.12 -27.62
N SER A 44 -18.41 -11.29 -28.81
CA SER A 44 -17.12 -11.95 -28.92
C SER A 44 -15.99 -11.15 -28.27
N ILE A 45 -15.99 -9.81 -28.43
CA ILE A 45 -15.05 -8.91 -27.77
C ILE A 45 -15.20 -8.99 -26.23
N LEU A 46 -16.43 -8.99 -25.71
CA LEU A 46 -16.68 -9.18 -24.29
C LEU A 46 -16.09 -10.47 -23.77
N LEU A 47 -16.34 -11.59 -24.48
CA LEU A 47 -15.81 -12.90 -24.11
C LEU A 47 -14.28 -12.92 -24.10
N VAL A 48 -13.65 -12.36 -25.14
CA VAL A 48 -12.18 -12.24 -25.22
C VAL A 48 -11.63 -11.43 -24.04
N LEU A 49 -12.20 -10.25 -23.76
CA LEU A 49 -11.72 -9.41 -22.65
C LEU A 49 -11.91 -10.09 -21.29
N LEU A 50 -13.02 -10.82 -21.09
CA LEU A 50 -13.26 -11.59 -19.86
C LEU A 50 -12.24 -12.74 -19.71
N VAL A 51 -12.05 -13.55 -20.77
CA VAL A 51 -11.10 -14.66 -20.73
C VAL A 51 -9.68 -14.18 -20.47
N LEU A 52 -9.25 -13.13 -21.18
CA LEU A 52 -7.92 -12.57 -21.03
C LEU A 52 -7.72 -11.94 -19.64
N GLY A 53 -8.71 -11.22 -19.13
CA GLY A 53 -8.66 -10.61 -17.79
C GLY A 53 -8.61 -11.68 -16.67
N VAL A 54 -9.38 -12.77 -16.82
CA VAL A 54 -9.32 -13.93 -15.92
C VAL A 54 -7.97 -14.63 -16.03
N ALA A 55 -7.48 -14.92 -17.23
CA ALA A 55 -6.18 -15.57 -17.45
C ALA A 55 -5.04 -14.76 -16.84
N GLN A 56 -5.02 -13.44 -17.04
CA GLN A 56 -4.04 -12.56 -16.40
C GLN A 56 -4.12 -12.62 -14.87
N SER A 57 -5.32 -12.60 -14.30
CA SER A 57 -5.48 -12.67 -12.85
C SER A 57 -5.02 -14.00 -12.27
N GLU A 58 -5.12 -15.11 -13.01
CA GLU A 58 -4.67 -16.43 -12.59
C GLU A 58 -3.15 -16.62 -12.72
N THR A 59 -2.49 -16.02 -13.71
CA THR A 59 -1.02 -16.09 -13.84
C THR A 59 -0.30 -15.47 -12.64
N GLY A 60 -0.85 -14.41 -12.05
CA GLY A 60 -0.35 -13.81 -10.83
C GLY A 60 -0.58 -14.61 -9.52
N ARG A 61 -1.31 -15.73 -9.59
CA ARG A 61 -1.82 -16.45 -8.40
C ARG A 61 -0.75 -16.99 -7.45
N ARG A 62 0.36 -17.52 -7.95
CA ARG A 62 1.44 -18.06 -7.10
C ARG A 62 2.11 -16.96 -6.28
N VAL A 63 2.40 -15.86 -6.91
CA VAL A 63 3.13 -14.74 -6.31
C VAL A 63 2.21 -13.97 -5.35
N GLU A 64 0.94 -13.80 -5.71
CA GLU A 64 -0.07 -13.21 -4.85
C GLU A 64 -0.26 -14.01 -3.54
N ARG A 65 -0.14 -15.34 -3.60
CA ARG A 65 -0.22 -16.21 -2.43
C ARG A 65 0.96 -16.00 -1.48
N ILE A 66 2.18 -15.84 -2.01
CA ILE A 66 3.37 -15.53 -1.23
C ILE A 66 3.25 -14.14 -0.62
N ARG A 67 2.86 -13.13 -1.40
CA ARG A 67 2.67 -11.77 -0.95
C ARG A 67 1.70 -11.66 0.23
N ARG A 68 0.56 -12.36 0.17
CA ARG A 68 -0.46 -12.31 1.22
C ARG A 68 -0.02 -12.93 2.54
N ARG A 69 0.97 -13.82 2.52
CA ARG A 69 1.59 -14.37 3.73
C ARG A 69 2.54 -13.38 4.38
N VAL A 70 3.22 -12.56 3.58
CA VAL A 70 4.35 -11.72 4.01
C VAL A 70 3.93 -10.26 4.23
N SER A 71 2.96 -9.73 3.50
CA SER A 71 2.58 -8.31 3.62
C SER A 71 1.07 -8.09 3.68
N GLY A 72 0.61 -7.28 4.62
CA GLY A 72 -0.76 -6.78 4.70
C GLY A 72 -1.11 -5.70 3.66
N THR A 73 -0.29 -5.54 2.61
CA THR A 73 -0.47 -4.48 1.59
C THR A 73 -1.69 -4.72 0.69
N PRO A 74 -2.36 -3.65 0.21
CA PRO A 74 -3.51 -3.74 -0.67
C PRO A 74 -3.21 -4.50 -1.96
N HIS A 75 -4.20 -5.21 -2.49
CA HIS A 75 -4.09 -5.90 -3.78
C HIS A 75 -3.99 -4.88 -4.92
N ILE A 76 -2.93 -4.96 -5.73
CA ILE A 76 -2.83 -4.20 -6.97
C ILE A 76 -3.62 -4.94 -8.03
N ASN A 77 -4.68 -4.30 -8.48
CA ASN A 77 -5.59 -4.84 -9.46
C ASN A 77 -5.30 -4.20 -10.82
N MET A 78 -4.75 -4.98 -11.75
CA MET A 78 -4.47 -4.53 -13.12
C MET A 78 -5.68 -4.75 -14.06
N THR A 79 -6.91 -4.84 -13.52
CA THR A 79 -8.11 -4.98 -14.35
C THR A 79 -8.39 -3.76 -15.20
N SER A 80 -7.78 -2.61 -14.88
CA SER A 80 -7.91 -1.36 -15.64
C SER A 80 -7.52 -1.54 -17.11
N VAL A 81 -6.57 -2.43 -17.44
CA VAL A 81 -6.23 -2.78 -18.84
C VAL A 81 -7.46 -3.29 -19.59
N TRP A 82 -8.20 -4.21 -19.00
CA TRP A 82 -9.35 -4.85 -19.65
C TRP A 82 -10.60 -3.97 -19.59
N THR A 83 -10.81 -3.30 -18.45
CA THR A 83 -11.98 -2.41 -18.30
C THR A 83 -11.86 -1.18 -19.19
N PHE A 84 -10.66 -0.59 -19.34
CA PHE A 84 -10.47 0.55 -20.25
C PHE A 84 -10.52 0.14 -21.73
N ALA A 85 -10.01 -1.05 -22.08
CA ALA A 85 -10.27 -1.60 -23.40
C ALA A 85 -11.78 -1.79 -23.67
N GLY A 86 -12.53 -2.23 -22.65
CA GLY A 86 -13.98 -2.31 -22.70
C GLY A 86 -14.67 -0.94 -22.87
N VAL A 87 -14.15 0.13 -22.24
CA VAL A 87 -14.64 1.52 -22.44
C VAL A 87 -14.63 1.90 -23.91
N LEU A 88 -13.58 1.52 -24.63
CA LEU A 88 -13.33 1.89 -26.01
C LEU A 88 -14.05 0.98 -27.04
N LEU A 89 -14.47 -0.23 -26.62
CA LEU A 89 -14.96 -1.27 -27.54
C LEU A 89 -16.40 -1.72 -27.31
N LEU A 90 -16.91 -1.59 -26.07
CA LEU A 90 -18.16 -2.19 -25.67
C LEU A 90 -19.27 -1.16 -25.41
N PRO A 91 -20.53 -1.49 -25.72
CA PRO A 91 -21.66 -0.68 -25.26
C PRO A 91 -21.80 -0.72 -23.73
N PRO A 92 -22.45 0.28 -23.10
CA PRO A 92 -22.48 0.44 -21.63
C PRO A 92 -22.93 -0.82 -20.88
N LEU A 93 -23.95 -1.52 -21.35
CA LEU A 93 -24.44 -2.74 -20.72
C LEU A 93 -23.38 -3.85 -20.69
N LEU A 94 -22.72 -4.11 -21.83
CA LEU A 94 -21.70 -5.14 -21.92
C LEU A 94 -20.43 -4.74 -21.15
N LEU A 95 -20.13 -3.47 -21.06
CA LEU A 95 -19.04 -2.93 -20.23
C LEU A 95 -19.32 -3.19 -18.75
N ALA A 96 -20.54 -2.95 -18.26
CA ALA A 96 -20.93 -3.29 -16.90
C ALA A 96 -20.83 -4.81 -16.62
N VAL A 97 -21.22 -5.64 -17.59
CA VAL A 97 -21.06 -7.11 -17.50
C VAL A 97 -19.59 -7.50 -17.44
N LEU A 98 -18.71 -6.86 -18.22
CA LEU A 98 -17.25 -7.07 -18.15
C LEU A 98 -16.71 -6.75 -16.76
N VAL A 99 -17.01 -5.56 -16.23
CA VAL A 99 -16.56 -5.14 -14.90
C VAL A 99 -17.12 -6.08 -13.84
N GLY A 100 -18.41 -6.37 -13.88
CA GLY A 100 -19.07 -7.30 -12.95
C GLY A 100 -18.44 -8.69 -12.97
N GLY A 101 -18.18 -9.25 -14.15
CA GLY A 101 -17.54 -10.55 -14.32
C GLY A 101 -16.12 -10.62 -13.77
N LEU A 102 -15.28 -9.60 -14.04
CA LEU A 102 -13.93 -9.51 -13.51
C LEU A 102 -13.93 -9.35 -11.99
N TYR A 103 -14.80 -8.52 -11.43
CA TYR A 103 -14.91 -8.33 -9.99
C TYR A 103 -15.55 -9.52 -9.28
N ALA A 104 -16.50 -10.22 -9.91
CA ALA A 104 -17.05 -11.48 -9.39
C ALA A 104 -15.95 -12.57 -9.33
N HIS A 105 -15.12 -12.70 -10.37
CA HIS A 105 -13.98 -13.61 -10.36
C HIS A 105 -12.99 -13.27 -9.23
N LEU A 106 -12.64 -11.99 -9.07
CA LEU A 106 -11.79 -11.53 -7.96
C LEU A 106 -12.42 -11.82 -6.60
N ALA A 107 -13.72 -11.63 -6.46
CA ALA A 107 -14.48 -11.90 -5.24
C ALA A 107 -14.44 -13.40 -4.89
N ILE A 108 -14.79 -14.28 -5.80
CA ILE A 108 -14.77 -15.74 -5.62
C ILE A 108 -13.36 -16.18 -5.22
N ARG A 109 -12.34 -15.63 -5.89
CA ARG A 109 -10.94 -15.94 -5.64
C ARG A 109 -10.47 -15.49 -4.25
N SER A 110 -10.93 -14.30 -3.79
CA SER A 110 -10.56 -13.73 -2.49
C SER A 110 -11.38 -14.29 -1.34
N TRP A 111 -12.70 -14.46 -1.51
CA TRP A 111 -13.61 -14.85 -0.44
C TRP A 111 -13.55 -16.32 -0.12
N TYR A 112 -13.56 -17.17 -1.15
CA TYR A 112 -13.65 -18.62 -0.97
C TYR A 112 -12.44 -19.23 -0.24
N ARG A 113 -11.29 -18.52 -0.20
CA ARG A 113 -10.05 -19.03 0.37
C ARG A 113 -9.42 -18.24 1.49
N LEU A 114 -9.77 -16.96 1.72
CA LEU A 114 -8.98 -16.09 2.59
C LEU A 114 -9.76 -15.13 3.51
N GLN A 115 -11.07 -14.99 3.41
CA GLN A 115 -11.98 -14.16 4.25
C GLN A 115 -11.50 -12.72 4.60
N ARG A 116 -10.58 -12.12 3.82
CA ARG A 116 -9.93 -10.85 4.18
C ARG A 116 -10.53 -9.60 3.52
N VAL A 117 -11.36 -9.74 2.48
CA VAL A 117 -12.01 -8.59 1.82
C VAL A 117 -13.53 -8.74 1.93
N PRO A 118 -14.23 -7.79 2.57
CA PRO A 118 -15.69 -7.83 2.68
C PRO A 118 -16.36 -7.75 1.30
N ALA A 119 -17.47 -8.49 1.13
CA ALA A 119 -18.25 -8.48 -0.10
C ALA A 119 -18.70 -7.09 -0.49
N SER A 120 -19.17 -6.29 0.46
CA SER A 120 -19.59 -4.91 0.27
C SER A 120 -18.48 -4.06 -0.39
N ARG A 121 -17.24 -4.20 0.05
CA ARG A 121 -16.12 -3.45 -0.51
C ARG A 121 -15.85 -3.80 -1.98
N THR A 122 -16.02 -5.07 -2.36
CA THR A 122 -15.85 -5.48 -3.75
C THR A 122 -16.97 -4.96 -4.63
N VAL A 123 -18.22 -4.96 -4.15
CA VAL A 123 -19.37 -4.43 -4.88
C VAL A 123 -19.22 -2.91 -5.07
N SER A 124 -18.91 -2.17 -4.01
CA SER A 124 -18.70 -0.72 -4.10
C SER A 124 -17.53 -0.36 -5.03
N ASN A 125 -16.42 -1.13 -4.99
CA ASN A 125 -15.31 -0.91 -5.92
C ASN A 125 -15.72 -1.17 -7.38
N ALA A 126 -16.50 -2.23 -7.65
CA ALA A 126 -17.01 -2.49 -8.98
C ALA A 126 -17.92 -1.35 -9.48
N ALA A 127 -18.80 -0.83 -8.61
CA ALA A 127 -19.66 0.32 -8.93
C ALA A 127 -18.84 1.57 -9.27
N ILE A 128 -17.80 1.89 -8.49
CA ILE A 128 -16.89 3.01 -8.76
C ILE A 128 -16.22 2.86 -10.14
N ILE A 129 -15.73 1.67 -10.47
CA ILE A 129 -15.12 1.42 -11.78
C ILE A 129 -16.15 1.55 -12.91
N VAL A 130 -17.38 1.05 -12.75
CA VAL A 130 -18.46 1.23 -13.75
C VAL A 130 -18.74 2.72 -13.97
N LEU A 131 -18.84 3.52 -12.90
CA LEU A 131 -19.05 4.97 -13.01
C LEU A 131 -17.90 5.68 -13.74
N SER A 132 -16.64 5.29 -13.42
CA SER A 132 -15.45 5.81 -14.09
C SER A 132 -15.42 5.45 -15.58
N CYS A 133 -15.84 4.23 -15.91
CA CYS A 133 -15.98 3.77 -17.30
C CYS A 133 -17.01 4.61 -18.06
N TYR A 134 -18.17 4.88 -17.47
CA TYR A 134 -19.23 5.67 -18.14
C TYR A 134 -18.84 7.13 -18.31
N ALA A 135 -18.14 7.71 -17.34
CA ALA A 135 -17.58 9.06 -17.49
C ALA A 135 -16.60 9.12 -18.67
N ALA A 136 -15.71 8.15 -18.79
CA ALA A 136 -14.76 8.05 -19.92
C ALA A 136 -15.47 7.84 -21.26
N GLN A 137 -16.50 6.99 -21.33
CA GLN A 137 -17.33 6.82 -22.53
C GLN A 137 -18.08 8.11 -22.92
N SER A 138 -18.52 8.90 -21.94
CA SER A 138 -19.19 10.17 -22.20
C SER A 138 -18.24 11.17 -22.88
N VAL A 139 -16.96 11.20 -22.50
CA VAL A 139 -15.95 12.04 -23.16
C VAL A 139 -15.77 11.64 -24.62
N LEU A 140 -15.65 10.35 -24.92
CA LEU A 140 -15.54 9.87 -26.31
C LEU A 140 -16.73 10.30 -27.16
N ARG A 141 -17.95 10.17 -26.64
CA ARG A 141 -19.18 10.56 -27.34
C ARG A 141 -19.25 12.06 -27.58
N VAL A 142 -18.92 12.87 -26.58
CA VAL A 142 -18.85 14.33 -26.71
C VAL A 142 -17.79 14.76 -27.71
N SER A 143 -16.69 14.01 -27.83
CA SER A 143 -15.66 14.22 -28.86
C SER A 143 -16.09 13.76 -30.27
N GLY A 144 -17.31 13.26 -30.46
CA GLY A 144 -17.85 12.83 -31.74
C GLY A 144 -17.50 11.38 -32.13
N PHE A 145 -16.91 10.58 -31.24
CA PHE A 145 -16.53 9.21 -31.55
C PHE A 145 -17.43 8.20 -30.83
N ALA A 146 -18.06 7.32 -31.62
CA ALA A 146 -18.92 6.25 -31.08
C ALA A 146 -18.10 5.11 -30.44
N ASP A 147 -16.93 4.81 -31.01
CA ASP A 147 -16.02 3.76 -30.58
C ASP A 147 -14.57 4.06 -30.98
N VAL A 148 -13.64 3.19 -30.59
CA VAL A 148 -12.21 3.32 -30.92
C VAL A 148 -11.94 3.26 -32.42
N ARG A 149 -12.75 2.56 -33.23
CA ARG A 149 -12.56 2.49 -34.69
C ARG A 149 -12.80 3.83 -35.34
N ALA A 150 -13.87 4.51 -34.97
CA ALA A 150 -14.12 5.87 -35.42
C ALA A 150 -12.97 6.80 -35.03
N ALA A 151 -12.44 6.64 -33.79
CA ALA A 151 -11.30 7.44 -33.34
C ALA A 151 -10.00 7.15 -34.14
N THR A 152 -9.69 5.89 -34.47
CA THR A 152 -8.44 5.54 -35.20
C THR A 152 -8.40 6.06 -36.63
N THR A 153 -9.54 6.35 -37.26
CA THR A 153 -9.59 6.93 -38.61
C THR A 153 -9.40 8.44 -38.65
N HIS A 154 -9.42 9.12 -37.48
CA HIS A 154 -9.34 10.58 -37.37
C HIS A 154 -7.99 11.11 -36.84
N GLY A 155 -6.93 10.31 -36.93
CA GLY A 155 -5.56 10.71 -36.60
C GLY A 155 -5.43 11.33 -35.19
N TRP A 156 -4.86 12.53 -35.10
CA TRP A 156 -4.62 13.19 -33.81
C TRP A 156 -5.87 13.50 -33.01
N ALA A 157 -7.00 13.84 -33.67
CA ALA A 157 -8.26 14.12 -32.95
C ALA A 157 -8.75 12.89 -32.19
N GLY A 158 -8.70 11.72 -32.82
CA GLY A 158 -9.05 10.45 -32.15
C GLY A 158 -8.06 10.09 -31.04
N THR A 159 -6.76 10.33 -31.25
CA THR A 159 -5.73 10.12 -30.23
C THR A 159 -6.01 10.97 -28.97
N PHE A 160 -6.29 12.27 -29.14
CA PHE A 160 -6.62 13.16 -28.03
C PHE A 160 -7.92 12.75 -27.32
N ALA A 161 -8.94 12.29 -28.07
CA ALA A 161 -10.18 11.81 -27.47
C ALA A 161 -9.96 10.56 -26.59
N ILE A 162 -9.16 9.60 -27.05
CA ILE A 162 -8.78 8.40 -26.28
C ILE A 162 -7.98 8.80 -25.02
N ALA A 163 -7.01 9.70 -25.17
CA ALA A 163 -6.22 10.20 -24.05
C ALA A 163 -7.10 10.93 -23.02
N ALA A 164 -8.01 11.81 -23.47
CA ALA A 164 -8.96 12.51 -22.60
C ALA A 164 -9.89 11.55 -21.87
N ALA A 165 -10.36 10.48 -22.53
CA ALA A 165 -11.14 9.42 -21.89
C ALA A 165 -10.32 8.70 -20.79
N GLY A 166 -9.04 8.42 -21.04
CA GLY A 166 -8.13 7.84 -20.04
C GLY A 166 -7.91 8.74 -18.83
N VAL A 167 -7.65 10.03 -19.06
CA VAL A 167 -7.54 11.04 -18.00
C VAL A 167 -8.82 11.14 -17.18
N THR A 168 -9.98 11.13 -17.85
CA THR A 168 -11.29 11.19 -17.19
C THR A 168 -11.52 9.94 -16.34
N PHE A 169 -11.22 8.75 -16.87
CA PHE A 169 -11.29 7.50 -16.10
C PHE A 169 -10.48 7.61 -14.83
N PHE A 170 -9.21 7.99 -14.94
CA PHE A 170 -8.29 8.13 -13.82
C PHE A 170 -8.79 9.15 -12.78
N ALA A 171 -9.19 10.34 -13.23
CA ALA A 171 -9.64 11.43 -12.36
C ALA A 171 -10.92 11.06 -11.60
N VAL A 172 -11.92 10.50 -12.30
CA VAL A 172 -13.19 10.09 -11.69
C VAL A 172 -12.97 8.94 -10.71
N ASN A 173 -12.14 7.94 -11.08
CA ASN A 173 -11.79 6.85 -10.17
C ASN A 173 -11.09 7.38 -8.90
N ALA A 174 -10.11 8.27 -9.04
CA ALA A 174 -9.42 8.88 -7.91
C ALA A 174 -10.39 9.66 -7.00
N LEU A 175 -11.29 10.46 -7.57
CA LEU A 175 -12.29 11.23 -6.82
C LEU A 175 -13.28 10.33 -6.07
N LEU A 176 -13.78 9.28 -6.72
CA LEU A 176 -14.75 8.37 -6.12
C LEU A 176 -14.12 7.46 -5.04
N VAL A 177 -12.81 7.25 -5.02
CA VAL A 177 -12.13 6.49 -3.97
C VAL A 177 -11.76 7.36 -2.76
N LEU A 178 -11.70 8.70 -2.90
CA LEU A 178 -11.31 9.64 -1.84
C LEU A 178 -12.04 9.46 -0.50
N PRO A 179 -13.40 9.31 -0.45
CA PRO A 179 -14.10 9.17 0.83
C PRO A 179 -13.62 7.96 1.64
N ALA A 180 -13.37 6.83 0.98
CA ALA A 180 -12.85 5.63 1.64
C ALA A 180 -11.39 5.78 2.08
N ARG A 181 -10.57 6.52 1.34
CA ARG A 181 -9.16 6.78 1.69
C ARG A 181 -9.01 7.76 2.85
N ARG A 182 -9.92 8.73 3.00
CA ARG A 182 -9.91 9.70 4.12
C ARG A 182 -10.04 9.06 5.50
N GLU A 183 -10.65 7.88 5.58
CA GLU A 183 -10.74 7.12 6.82
C GLU A 183 -9.41 6.44 7.21
N VAL A 184 -8.52 6.20 6.24
CA VAL A 184 -7.22 5.57 6.45
C VAL A 184 -6.14 6.60 6.83
N GLY A 185 -6.22 7.82 6.29
CA GLY A 185 -5.26 8.88 6.59
C GLY A 185 -5.57 10.19 5.86
N ARG A 186 -4.94 11.27 6.31
CA ARG A 186 -5.11 12.63 5.76
C ARG A 186 -3.86 13.16 5.04
N THR A 187 -2.81 12.36 4.92
CA THR A 187 -1.63 12.77 4.14
C THR A 187 -1.93 12.74 2.65
N PRO A 188 -1.28 13.58 1.81
CA PRO A 188 -1.46 13.55 0.36
C PRO A 188 -1.26 12.17 -0.24
N GLU A 189 -0.28 11.41 0.23
CA GLU A 189 0.00 10.04 -0.22
C GLU A 189 -1.12 9.06 0.17
N ALA A 190 -1.71 9.22 1.36
CA ALA A 190 -2.85 8.40 1.78
C ALA A 190 -4.10 8.70 0.94
N LEU A 191 -4.31 9.96 0.53
CA LEU A 191 -5.47 10.40 -0.22
C LEU A 191 -5.36 10.06 -1.73
N PHE A 192 -4.23 10.38 -2.34
CA PHE A 192 -4.05 10.30 -3.80
C PHE A 192 -3.21 9.09 -4.25
N GLY A 193 -2.66 8.32 -3.31
CA GLY A 193 -1.71 7.24 -3.61
C GLY A 193 -0.29 7.75 -3.85
N THR A 194 0.65 6.82 -3.95
CA THR A 194 2.03 7.16 -4.28
C THR A 194 2.19 7.46 -5.78
N TRP A 195 3.25 8.18 -6.15
CA TRP A 195 3.60 8.39 -7.57
C TRP A 195 3.76 7.07 -8.34
N ALA A 196 4.25 6.02 -7.67
CA ALA A 196 4.42 4.70 -8.26
C ALA A 196 3.06 4.04 -8.56
N ASP A 197 2.08 4.18 -7.65
CA ASP A 197 0.72 3.63 -7.85
C ASP A 197 0.00 4.34 -8.99
N ASN A 198 0.10 5.67 -9.04
CA ASN A 198 -0.50 6.48 -10.10
C ASN A 198 0.16 6.21 -11.47
N GLY A 199 1.49 6.09 -11.50
CA GLY A 199 2.22 5.71 -12.71
C GLY A 199 1.83 4.32 -13.23
N LEU A 200 1.60 3.38 -12.33
CA LEU A 200 1.09 2.05 -12.68
C LEU A 200 -0.31 2.11 -13.30
N GLU A 201 -1.22 2.90 -12.71
CA GLU A 201 -2.58 3.07 -13.24
C GLU A 201 -2.54 3.69 -14.64
N VAL A 202 -1.74 4.74 -14.85
CA VAL A 202 -1.54 5.34 -16.19
C VAL A 202 -1.00 4.30 -17.18
N ALA A 203 0.01 3.52 -16.80
CA ALA A 203 0.57 2.47 -17.67
C ALA A 203 -0.48 1.41 -18.04
N THR A 204 -1.34 1.01 -17.10
CA THR A 204 -2.40 0.04 -17.37
C THR A 204 -3.49 0.62 -18.27
N LEU A 205 -3.81 1.90 -18.17
CA LEU A 205 -4.74 2.58 -19.08
C LEU A 205 -4.16 2.68 -20.50
N CYS A 206 -2.86 3.02 -20.64
CA CYS A 206 -2.18 3.01 -21.95
C CYS A 206 -2.20 1.62 -22.60
N LEU A 207 -1.89 0.57 -21.82
CA LEU A 207 -1.99 -0.82 -22.30
C LEU A 207 -3.42 -1.20 -22.68
N GLY A 208 -4.42 -0.70 -21.94
CA GLY A 208 -5.83 -0.87 -22.26
C GLY A 208 -6.23 -0.21 -23.59
N ALA A 209 -5.76 1.01 -23.82
CA ALA A 209 -5.96 1.70 -25.09
C ALA A 209 -5.33 0.94 -26.27
N LEU A 210 -4.07 0.52 -26.14
CA LEU A 210 -3.36 -0.30 -27.15
C LEU A 210 -4.09 -1.62 -27.41
N ASN A 211 -4.57 -2.27 -26.35
CA ASN A 211 -5.36 -3.49 -26.45
C ASN A 211 -6.66 -3.27 -27.23
N ALA A 212 -7.36 -2.16 -26.99
CA ALA A 212 -8.58 -1.81 -27.71
C ALA A 212 -8.30 -1.57 -29.21
N VAL A 213 -7.25 -0.83 -29.53
CA VAL A 213 -6.82 -0.59 -30.91
C VAL A 213 -6.45 -1.92 -31.59
N ALA A 214 -5.68 -2.78 -30.91
CA ALA A 214 -5.30 -4.09 -31.46
C ALA A 214 -6.55 -4.94 -31.75
N LEU A 215 -7.49 -5.05 -30.82
CA LEU A 215 -8.73 -5.80 -31.01
C LEU A 215 -9.63 -5.21 -32.11
N ALA A 216 -9.58 -3.88 -32.33
CA ALA A 216 -10.36 -3.20 -33.34
C ALA A 216 -9.80 -3.40 -34.75
N THR A 217 -8.46 -3.48 -34.91
CA THR A 217 -7.74 -3.51 -36.18
C THR A 217 -7.26 -4.91 -36.54
N LEU A 218 -6.41 -5.51 -35.71
CA LEU A 218 -5.77 -6.80 -35.90
C LEU A 218 -5.87 -7.62 -34.62
N PRO A 219 -6.97 -8.36 -34.38
CA PRO A 219 -7.26 -9.02 -33.10
C PRO A 219 -6.14 -9.95 -32.59
N GLY A 220 -5.36 -10.56 -33.48
CA GLY A 220 -4.21 -11.40 -33.10
C GLY A 220 -3.12 -10.68 -32.33
N LEU A 221 -2.99 -9.35 -32.49
CA LEU A 221 -2.00 -8.54 -31.79
C LEU A 221 -2.28 -8.40 -30.28
N VAL A 222 -3.48 -8.73 -29.84
CA VAL A 222 -3.81 -8.71 -28.40
C VAL A 222 -2.87 -9.58 -27.57
N VAL A 223 -2.33 -10.66 -28.17
CA VAL A 223 -1.37 -11.53 -27.49
C VAL A 223 -0.09 -10.77 -27.13
N LEU A 224 0.31 -9.75 -27.90
CA LEU A 224 1.50 -8.94 -27.63
C LEU A 224 1.34 -8.02 -26.41
N VAL A 225 0.13 -7.82 -25.91
CA VAL A 225 -0.11 -7.04 -24.68
C VAL A 225 0.29 -7.84 -23.43
N PHE A 226 0.29 -9.17 -23.49
CA PHE A 226 0.60 -10.02 -22.34
C PHE A 226 2.04 -9.91 -21.82
N PRO A 227 3.10 -9.97 -22.65
CA PRO A 227 4.46 -9.88 -22.16
C PRO A 227 4.74 -8.61 -21.34
N PRO A 228 4.45 -7.38 -21.80
CA PRO A 228 4.65 -6.18 -21.01
C PRO A 228 3.75 -6.13 -19.77
N LEU A 229 2.53 -6.64 -19.85
CA LEU A 229 1.62 -6.70 -18.71
C LEU A 229 2.13 -7.67 -17.63
N LEU A 230 2.64 -8.83 -18.01
CA LEU A 230 3.24 -9.80 -17.09
C LEU A 230 4.54 -9.26 -16.47
N LEU A 231 5.37 -8.57 -17.26
CA LEU A 231 6.59 -7.92 -16.77
C LEU A 231 6.25 -6.83 -15.74
N LEU A 232 5.29 -5.96 -16.06
CA LEU A 232 4.81 -4.91 -15.15
C LEU A 232 4.26 -5.51 -13.86
N HIS A 233 3.44 -6.56 -13.97
CA HIS A 233 2.91 -7.28 -12.81
C HIS A 233 4.03 -7.86 -11.95
N ARG A 234 5.03 -8.51 -12.58
CA ARG A 234 6.18 -9.09 -11.88
C ARG A 234 7.03 -8.03 -11.17
N THR A 235 7.32 -6.91 -11.83
CA THR A 235 8.14 -5.81 -11.28
C THR A 235 7.50 -5.20 -10.04
N VAL A 236 6.19 -4.90 -10.12
CA VAL A 236 5.44 -4.36 -8.98
C VAL A 236 5.44 -5.34 -7.83
N LEU A 237 5.31 -6.60 -8.14
CA LEU A 237 5.24 -7.68 -7.16
C LEU A 237 6.58 -7.91 -6.45
N VAL A 238 7.69 -7.91 -7.20
CA VAL A 238 9.06 -8.00 -6.64
C VAL A 238 9.29 -6.83 -5.68
N LYS A 239 8.96 -5.60 -6.10
CA LYS A 239 9.09 -4.42 -5.24
C LYS A 239 8.26 -4.51 -3.96
N GLN A 240 7.05 -5.06 -4.03
CA GLN A 240 6.22 -5.28 -2.82
C GLN A 240 6.81 -6.36 -1.90
N LEU A 241 7.38 -7.42 -2.49
CA LEU A 241 8.06 -8.47 -1.71
C LEU A 241 9.34 -7.93 -1.05
N GLU A 242 10.11 -7.10 -1.74
CA GLU A 242 11.28 -6.43 -1.16
C GLU A 242 10.89 -5.52 0.01
N VAL A 243 9.85 -4.68 -0.16
CA VAL A 243 9.35 -3.83 0.93
C VAL A 243 8.87 -4.68 2.10
N ALA A 244 8.16 -5.78 1.84
CA ALA A 244 7.67 -6.68 2.87
C ALA A 244 8.80 -7.48 3.55
N ALA A 245 9.83 -7.89 2.77
CA ALA A 245 11.01 -8.57 3.29
C ALA A 245 11.87 -7.68 4.22
N HIS A 246 11.71 -6.35 4.13
CA HIS A 246 12.44 -5.38 4.94
C HIS A 246 11.64 -4.81 6.12
N ARG A 247 10.44 -5.34 6.41
CA ARG A 247 9.60 -4.88 7.51
C ARG A 247 9.32 -5.98 8.52
N ASP A 248 9.22 -5.59 9.80
CA ASP A 248 8.77 -6.46 10.89
C ASP A 248 7.24 -6.60 10.85
N GLU A 249 6.73 -7.82 10.82
CA GLU A 249 5.29 -8.10 10.67
C GLU A 249 4.44 -7.59 11.85
N LYS A 250 5.01 -7.55 13.08
CA LYS A 250 4.29 -7.16 14.28
C LYS A 250 4.18 -5.65 14.42
N THR A 251 5.24 -4.92 14.13
CA THR A 251 5.34 -3.47 14.40
C THR A 251 5.25 -2.60 13.14
N GLY A 252 5.52 -3.17 11.96
CA GLY A 252 5.63 -2.43 10.69
C GLY A 252 6.91 -1.61 10.53
N LEU A 253 7.80 -1.64 11.52
CA LEU A 253 9.13 -1.02 11.46
C LEU A 253 10.04 -1.74 10.46
N TYR A 254 11.21 -1.18 10.17
CA TYR A 254 12.24 -1.94 9.49
C TYR A 254 12.62 -3.17 10.33
N ASN A 255 12.73 -4.33 9.69
CA ASN A 255 13.39 -5.48 10.32
C ASN A 255 14.91 -5.31 10.26
N THR A 256 15.66 -6.25 10.83
CA THR A 256 17.12 -6.22 10.87
C THR A 256 17.72 -5.98 9.48
N SER A 257 17.32 -6.75 8.48
CA SER A 257 17.85 -6.64 7.11
C SER A 257 17.53 -5.29 6.46
N GLY A 258 16.29 -4.81 6.58
CA GLY A 258 15.87 -3.52 6.02
C GLY A 258 16.57 -2.34 6.69
N TRP A 259 16.74 -2.41 8.00
CA TRP A 259 17.45 -1.39 8.77
C TRP A 259 18.94 -1.34 8.42
N HIS A 260 19.60 -2.49 8.36
CA HIS A 260 21.03 -2.58 7.97
C HIS A 260 21.27 -1.98 6.58
N ALA A 261 20.45 -2.32 5.59
CA ALA A 261 20.58 -1.76 4.25
C ALA A 261 20.47 -0.22 4.21
N LEU A 262 19.62 0.36 5.07
CA LEU A 262 19.49 1.80 5.19
C LEU A 262 20.67 2.43 5.94
N ALA A 263 21.11 1.82 7.02
CA ALA A 263 22.25 2.28 7.82
C ALA A 263 23.55 2.30 7.02
N GLU A 264 23.81 1.28 6.20
CA GLU A 264 24.96 1.23 5.30
C GLU A 264 24.93 2.38 4.25
N ARG A 265 23.76 2.68 3.69
CA ARG A 265 23.60 3.81 2.77
C ARG A 265 23.87 5.14 3.47
N THR A 266 23.41 5.29 4.71
CA THR A 266 23.64 6.50 5.53
C THR A 266 25.12 6.65 5.86
N LEU A 267 25.80 5.58 6.26
CA LEU A 267 27.22 5.55 6.53
C LEU A 267 28.02 5.97 5.28
N ALA A 268 27.71 5.38 4.13
CA ALA A 268 28.37 5.72 2.87
C ALA A 268 28.13 7.19 2.46
N ALA A 269 26.96 7.74 2.72
CA ALA A 269 26.66 9.14 2.46
C ALA A 269 27.40 10.07 3.44
N ALA A 270 27.38 9.74 4.74
CA ALA A 270 28.07 10.50 5.79
C ALA A 270 29.59 10.53 5.57
N SER A 271 30.17 9.40 5.19
CA SER A 271 31.61 9.30 4.88
C SER A 271 32.01 10.19 3.69
N ARG A 272 31.17 10.28 2.65
CA ARG A 272 31.45 11.15 1.46
C ARG A 272 31.26 12.62 1.76
N GLN A 273 30.30 12.97 2.62
CA GLN A 273 29.90 14.36 2.88
C GLN A 273 30.57 14.95 4.13
N GLY A 274 31.33 14.15 4.88
CA GLY A 274 31.87 14.56 6.18
C GLY A 274 30.78 14.87 7.22
N SER A 275 29.59 14.26 7.09
CA SER A 275 28.47 14.51 8.00
C SER A 275 28.40 13.46 9.11
N THR A 276 27.68 13.77 10.18
CA THR A 276 27.45 12.89 11.32
C THR A 276 26.13 12.16 11.23
N PHE A 277 25.97 11.05 11.94
CA PHE A 277 24.70 10.43 12.26
C PHE A 277 24.76 9.72 13.61
N GLY A 278 23.60 9.60 14.25
CA GLY A 278 23.46 8.89 15.51
C GLY A 278 22.77 7.56 15.37
N LEU A 279 23.15 6.63 16.24
CA LEU A 279 22.56 5.31 16.39
C LEU A 279 22.10 5.13 17.83
N LEU A 280 20.85 4.72 18.02
CA LEU A 280 20.31 4.35 19.32
C LEU A 280 19.96 2.86 19.29
N MET A 281 20.44 2.11 20.29
CA MET A 281 20.00 0.76 20.57
C MET A 281 19.08 0.78 21.79
N LEU A 282 17.90 0.21 21.69
CA LEU A 282 16.86 0.26 22.71
C LEU A 282 16.39 -1.14 23.06
N ASP A 283 16.11 -1.38 24.33
CA ASP A 283 15.54 -2.64 24.80
C ASP A 283 14.50 -2.36 25.89
N LEU A 284 13.30 -2.97 25.74
CA LEU A 284 12.22 -2.84 26.70
C LEU A 284 12.54 -3.60 27.98
N ASP A 285 12.65 -2.87 29.08
CA ASP A 285 12.95 -3.47 30.38
C ASP A 285 11.80 -4.40 30.82
N HIS A 286 12.19 -5.60 31.25
CA HIS A 286 11.24 -6.59 31.82
C HIS A 286 10.10 -7.02 30.89
N PHE A 287 10.27 -6.93 29.57
CA PHE A 287 9.22 -7.29 28.60
C PHE A 287 8.73 -8.75 28.74
N LYS A 288 9.62 -9.66 29.14
CA LYS A 288 9.22 -11.04 29.45
C LYS A 288 8.14 -11.09 30.54
N GLN A 289 8.23 -10.27 31.59
CA GLN A 289 7.20 -10.21 32.65
C GLN A 289 5.86 -9.74 32.10
N VAL A 290 5.84 -8.82 31.13
CA VAL A 290 4.62 -8.39 30.45
C VAL A 290 3.95 -9.57 29.73
N ASN A 291 4.73 -10.37 28.98
CA ASN A 291 4.22 -11.56 28.31
C ASN A 291 3.71 -12.63 29.31
N ASP A 292 4.48 -12.86 30.37
CA ASP A 292 4.13 -13.86 31.39
C ASP A 292 2.85 -13.47 32.17
N THR A 293 2.63 -12.17 32.40
CA THR A 293 1.49 -11.65 33.18
C THR A 293 0.23 -11.47 32.32
N TYR A 294 0.34 -10.90 31.10
CA TYR A 294 -0.79 -10.48 30.29
C TYR A 294 -0.96 -11.31 28.99
N GLY A 295 -0.04 -12.24 28.74
CA GLY A 295 -0.04 -13.09 27.56
C GLY A 295 0.57 -12.44 26.32
N HIS A 296 0.96 -13.27 25.34
CA HIS A 296 1.67 -12.83 24.13
C HIS A 296 0.89 -11.84 23.25
N LEU A 297 -0.46 -11.91 23.24
CA LEU A 297 -1.26 -10.94 22.48
C LEU A 297 -1.16 -9.52 23.05
N ALA A 298 -1.11 -9.42 24.39
CA ALA A 298 -0.90 -8.15 25.07
C ALA A 298 0.55 -7.64 24.85
N GLY A 299 1.53 -8.53 24.88
CA GLY A 299 2.90 -8.20 24.51
C GLY A 299 3.03 -7.66 23.08
N ASP A 300 2.33 -8.27 22.12
CA ASP A 300 2.30 -7.77 20.74
C ASP A 300 1.65 -6.37 20.65
N ALA A 301 0.63 -6.09 21.45
CA ALA A 301 0.03 -4.75 21.56
C ALA A 301 1.02 -3.72 22.15
N VAL A 302 1.78 -4.11 23.16
CA VAL A 302 2.85 -3.28 23.74
C VAL A 302 3.92 -2.99 22.71
N LEU A 303 4.42 -3.98 21.98
CA LEU A 303 5.43 -3.77 20.92
C LEU A 303 4.95 -2.79 19.84
N LYS A 304 3.67 -2.85 19.44
CA LYS A 304 3.06 -1.89 18.49
C LYS A 304 2.99 -0.47 19.07
N ALA A 305 2.56 -0.35 20.31
CA ALA A 305 2.46 0.95 20.98
C ALA A 305 3.84 1.61 21.15
N VAL A 306 4.85 0.83 21.53
CA VAL A 306 6.25 1.27 21.64
C VAL A 306 6.78 1.72 20.28
N ALA A 307 6.59 0.90 19.22
CA ALA A 307 7.00 1.25 17.87
C ALA A 307 6.42 2.59 17.41
N GLN A 308 5.11 2.80 17.64
CA GLN A 308 4.43 4.04 17.31
C GLN A 308 4.94 5.24 18.14
N SER A 309 5.25 5.00 19.41
CA SER A 309 5.83 6.02 20.30
C SER A 309 7.22 6.45 19.84
N ILE A 310 8.08 5.51 19.44
CA ILE A 310 9.41 5.81 18.89
C ILE A 310 9.27 6.61 17.59
N ILE A 311 8.44 6.18 16.64
CA ILE A 311 8.20 6.92 15.38
C ILE A 311 7.75 8.35 15.66
N SER A 312 6.83 8.54 16.62
CA SER A 312 6.32 9.87 16.96
C SER A 312 7.36 10.76 17.66
N ALA A 313 8.31 10.14 18.34
CA ALA A 313 9.39 10.84 19.02
C ALA A 313 10.54 11.24 18.09
N VAL A 314 10.77 10.54 16.98
CA VAL A 314 11.75 10.94 15.96
C VAL A 314 11.05 11.81 14.91
N ARG A 315 11.67 12.93 14.49
CA ARG A 315 11.02 13.97 13.67
C ARG A 315 11.84 14.42 12.47
N GLY A 316 13.05 13.87 12.29
CA GLY A 316 13.96 14.26 11.22
C GLY A 316 13.56 13.64 9.87
N ARG A 317 13.84 14.38 8.78
CA ARG A 317 13.76 13.80 7.44
C ARG A 317 14.89 12.79 7.29
N GLY A 318 14.52 11.52 7.14
CA GLY A 318 15.49 10.42 6.99
C GLY A 318 15.72 9.60 8.27
N ASP A 319 15.11 9.97 9.41
CA ASP A 319 15.13 9.12 10.61
C ASP A 319 14.51 7.76 10.30
N ALA A 320 15.14 6.71 10.81
CA ALA A 320 14.66 5.35 10.60
C ALA A 320 14.62 4.56 11.90
N VAL A 321 13.51 3.83 12.07
CA VAL A 321 13.27 2.99 13.24
C VAL A 321 13.17 1.54 12.77
N GLY A 322 13.93 0.65 13.42
CA GLY A 322 13.92 -0.79 13.19
C GLY A 322 13.60 -1.56 14.45
N ARG A 323 13.20 -2.83 14.26
CA ARG A 323 13.10 -3.82 15.33
C ARG A 323 14.02 -5.00 14.97
N PHE A 324 14.99 -5.29 15.84
CA PHE A 324 15.98 -6.33 15.56
C PHE A 324 15.50 -7.71 15.96
N GLY A 325 14.63 -7.79 16.95
CA GLY A 325 14.00 -9.04 17.42
C GLY A 325 13.43 -8.85 18.83
N GLY A 326 12.63 -9.80 19.31
CA GLY A 326 12.10 -9.75 20.67
C GLY A 326 11.55 -8.38 21.08
N GLU A 327 12.22 -7.75 22.03
CA GLU A 327 11.95 -6.41 22.58
C GLU A 327 12.98 -5.34 22.16
N GLU A 328 13.87 -5.65 21.22
CA GLU A 328 14.97 -4.79 20.80
C GLU A 328 14.58 -3.91 19.60
N PHE A 329 14.82 -2.60 19.75
CA PHE A 329 14.60 -1.60 18.72
C PHE A 329 15.89 -0.85 18.42
N VAL A 330 15.98 -0.30 17.22
CA VAL A 330 17.12 0.49 16.78
C VAL A 330 16.64 1.73 16.05
N VAL A 331 17.32 2.85 16.28
CA VAL A 331 17.00 4.12 15.63
C VAL A 331 18.26 4.68 14.96
N LEU A 332 18.10 5.14 13.73
CA LEU A 332 19.11 5.83 12.94
C LEU A 332 18.68 7.28 12.75
N LEU A 333 19.57 8.22 13.06
CA LEU A 333 19.32 9.66 13.04
C LEU A 333 20.37 10.36 12.16
N PRO A 334 20.14 10.50 10.84
CA PRO A 334 21.08 11.17 9.95
C PRO A 334 21.22 12.66 10.27
N GLY A 335 22.44 13.18 10.21
CA GLY A 335 22.73 14.59 10.41
C GLY A 335 22.64 15.06 11.87
N ILE A 336 22.43 14.18 12.83
CA ILE A 336 22.38 14.57 14.25
C ILE A 336 23.80 14.73 14.81
N THR A 337 23.95 15.69 15.72
CA THR A 337 25.23 15.92 16.42
C THR A 337 25.24 15.26 17.80
N GLN A 338 26.44 15.10 18.39
CA GLN A 338 26.60 14.46 19.68
C GLN A 338 25.80 15.15 20.81
N PRO A 339 25.71 16.49 20.92
CA PRO A 339 24.89 17.11 21.95
C PRO A 339 23.38 16.96 21.72
N ASP A 340 22.94 16.81 20.48
CA ASP A 340 21.50 16.76 20.14
C ASP A 340 20.85 15.37 20.29
N ILE A 341 21.64 14.30 20.26
CA ILE A 341 21.14 12.94 20.27
C ILE A 341 20.58 12.53 21.63
N GLY A 342 21.20 12.95 22.72
CA GLY A 342 20.76 12.67 24.08
C GLY A 342 19.32 13.14 24.36
N PRO A 343 18.96 14.40 24.05
CA PRO A 343 17.58 14.88 24.11
C PRO A 343 16.57 14.06 23.30
N VAL A 344 16.94 13.54 22.13
CA VAL A 344 16.07 12.64 21.34
C VAL A 344 15.85 11.32 22.04
N ALA A 345 16.94 10.68 22.53
CA ALA A 345 16.86 9.43 23.26
C ALA A 345 16.01 9.56 24.54
N GLU A 346 16.20 10.64 25.29
CA GLU A 346 15.42 10.91 26.52
C GLU A 346 13.95 11.19 26.21
N ARG A 347 13.63 11.83 25.08
CA ARG A 347 12.25 12.01 24.60
C ARG A 347 11.60 10.67 24.32
N ILE A 348 12.31 9.74 23.66
CA ILE A 348 11.82 8.37 23.42
C ILE A 348 11.57 7.66 24.74
N ARG A 349 12.54 7.67 25.67
CA ARG A 349 12.42 7.03 26.97
C ARG A 349 11.18 7.51 27.73
N ARG A 350 10.98 8.83 27.84
CA ARG A 350 9.82 9.43 28.50
C ARG A 350 8.51 9.08 27.81
N ALA A 351 8.50 9.11 26.48
CA ALA A 351 7.31 8.76 25.71
C ALA A 351 6.87 7.30 25.97
N ILE A 352 7.82 6.37 26.05
CA ILE A 352 7.56 4.96 26.38
C ILE A 352 7.08 4.82 27.84
N SER A 353 7.69 5.52 28.79
CA SER A 353 7.28 5.48 30.20
C SER A 353 5.86 6.02 30.46
N ALA A 354 5.37 6.88 29.59
CA ALA A 354 4.02 7.44 29.65
C ALA A 354 2.96 6.57 28.98
N LEU A 355 3.34 5.47 28.33
CA LEU A 355 2.38 4.62 27.61
C LEU A 355 1.40 3.95 28.55
N LYS A 356 0.15 3.90 28.07
CA LYS A 356 -0.94 3.10 28.66
C LYS A 356 -1.51 2.22 27.54
N VAL A 357 -1.23 0.92 27.62
CA VAL A 357 -1.63 -0.02 26.57
C VAL A 357 -2.81 -0.84 27.04
N PRO A 358 -3.97 -0.80 26.34
CA PRO A 358 -5.14 -1.59 26.73
C PRO A 358 -4.86 -3.10 26.64
N ALA A 359 -5.23 -3.84 27.68
CA ALA A 359 -5.16 -5.30 27.74
C ALA A 359 -6.48 -5.84 28.35
N GLY A 360 -7.49 -6.02 27.49
CA GLY A 360 -8.84 -6.39 27.93
C GLY A 360 -9.49 -5.28 28.78
N GLN A 361 -9.84 -5.57 30.03
CA GLN A 361 -10.38 -4.58 30.98
C GLN A 361 -9.28 -3.83 31.75
N LEU A 362 -8.04 -4.24 31.63
CA LEU A 362 -6.88 -3.64 32.29
C LEU A 362 -6.06 -2.77 31.31
N SER A 363 -5.19 -1.94 31.87
CA SER A 363 -4.19 -1.19 31.11
C SER A 363 -2.80 -1.52 31.61
N ILE A 364 -1.91 -1.86 30.72
CA ILE A 364 -0.48 -2.07 31.02
C ILE A 364 0.16 -0.68 31.11
N THR A 365 0.79 -0.41 32.23
CA THR A 365 1.49 0.86 32.55
C THR A 365 2.86 0.54 33.16
N GLY A 366 3.70 1.56 33.36
CA GLY A 366 5.02 1.39 33.96
C GLY A 366 6.03 0.73 33.05
N LEU A 367 5.80 0.76 31.72
CA LEU A 367 6.77 0.30 30.75
C LEU A 367 8.01 1.19 30.82
N THR A 368 9.20 0.59 30.78
CA THR A 368 10.46 1.32 30.72
C THR A 368 11.37 0.78 29.62
N VAL A 369 12.35 1.57 29.21
CA VAL A 369 13.29 1.24 28.15
C VAL A 369 14.70 1.70 28.54
N SER A 370 15.68 0.85 28.32
CA SER A 370 17.09 1.18 28.40
C SER A 370 17.60 1.55 27.01
N ILE A 371 18.41 2.60 26.89
CA ILE A 371 18.90 3.12 25.60
C ILE A 371 20.42 3.32 25.64
N GLY A 372 21.10 2.74 24.65
CA GLY A 372 22.51 3.00 24.38
C GLY A 372 22.68 3.89 23.14
N ILE A 373 23.64 4.81 23.17
CA ILE A 373 23.90 5.78 22.11
C ILE A 373 25.32 5.62 21.56
N ALA A 374 25.43 5.65 20.23
CA ALA A 374 26.69 5.81 19.51
C ALA A 374 26.54 6.85 18.40
N VAL A 375 27.59 7.65 18.15
CA VAL A 375 27.61 8.70 17.12
C VAL A 375 28.77 8.48 16.16
N TYR A 376 28.50 8.50 14.86
CA TYR A 376 29.51 8.49 13.81
C TYR A 376 30.11 9.90 13.63
N PRO A 377 31.43 10.03 13.43
CA PRO A 377 32.47 8.97 13.40
C PRO A 377 33.11 8.69 14.76
N THR A 378 32.72 9.38 15.83
CA THR A 378 33.40 9.35 17.13
C THR A 378 33.37 7.98 17.80
N ALA A 379 32.26 7.23 17.69
CA ALA A 379 32.11 5.90 18.26
C ALA A 379 32.59 4.78 17.31
N GLY A 380 32.95 5.10 16.08
CA GLY A 380 33.44 4.14 15.09
C GLY A 380 33.23 4.57 13.66
N THR A 381 33.97 3.99 12.73
CA THR A 381 33.94 4.29 11.30
C THR A 381 33.27 3.20 10.45
N SER A 382 32.85 2.10 11.06
CA SER A 382 32.06 1.03 10.41
C SER A 382 30.74 0.83 11.15
N LEU A 383 29.72 0.35 10.43
CA LEU A 383 28.41 0.08 11.01
C LEU A 383 28.50 -0.91 12.18
N GLN A 384 29.31 -1.96 12.03
CA GLN A 384 29.49 -2.96 13.09
C GLN A 384 30.04 -2.32 14.37
N ARG A 385 31.11 -1.49 14.28
CA ARG A 385 31.67 -0.80 15.46
C ARG A 385 30.67 0.13 16.14
N LEU A 386 29.82 0.82 15.35
CA LEU A 386 28.78 1.68 15.89
C LEU A 386 27.69 0.89 16.62
N LEU A 387 27.30 -0.26 16.08
CA LEU A 387 26.36 -1.17 16.74
C LEU A 387 26.94 -1.73 18.03
N ASP A 388 28.17 -2.21 18.01
CA ASP A 388 28.88 -2.75 19.20
C ASP A 388 29.04 -1.68 20.29
N ALA A 389 29.33 -0.43 19.91
CA ALA A 389 29.40 0.70 20.81
C ALA A 389 28.08 1.04 21.47
N ALA A 390 26.98 1.07 20.67
CA ALA A 390 25.63 1.33 21.18
C ALA A 390 25.15 0.18 22.08
N ASP A 391 25.47 -1.08 21.73
CA ASP A 391 25.11 -2.25 22.55
C ASP A 391 25.86 -2.23 23.89
N THR A 392 27.16 -1.88 23.89
CA THR A 392 27.94 -1.70 25.12
C THR A 392 27.29 -0.64 26.04
N ALA A 393 26.88 0.48 25.49
CA ALA A 393 26.17 1.52 26.24
C ALA A 393 24.82 1.04 26.76
N LEU A 394 24.07 0.29 25.97
CA LEU A 394 22.79 -0.33 26.35
C LEU A 394 22.99 -1.35 27.49
N TYR A 395 23.99 -2.20 27.36
CA TYR A 395 24.33 -3.14 28.42
C TYR A 395 24.64 -2.41 29.75
N HIS A 396 25.40 -1.34 29.69
CA HIS A 396 25.69 -0.50 30.87
C HIS A 396 24.43 0.14 31.44
N ALA A 397 23.52 0.61 30.59
CA ALA A 397 22.22 1.14 31.02
C ALA A 397 21.39 0.09 31.79
N LYS A 398 21.38 -1.16 31.31
CA LYS A 398 20.69 -2.28 31.97
C LYS A 398 21.35 -2.67 33.28
N ALA A 399 22.70 -2.75 33.32
CA ALA A 399 23.46 -3.12 34.51
C ALA A 399 23.39 -2.09 35.64
N THR A 400 23.26 -0.81 35.32
CA THR A 400 23.23 0.31 36.28
C THR A 400 21.84 0.72 36.75
N GLY A 401 20.80 -0.11 36.52
CA GLY A 401 19.47 0.11 37.09
C GLY A 401 18.35 0.35 36.09
N ARG A 402 18.60 0.16 34.78
CA ARG A 402 17.60 0.27 33.70
C ARG A 402 16.92 1.66 33.59
N ASN A 403 15.94 1.78 32.71
CA ASN A 403 15.13 2.99 32.49
C ASN A 403 16.00 4.26 32.35
N LYS A 404 17.03 4.19 31.55
CA LYS A 404 17.99 5.28 31.35
C LYS A 404 18.62 5.29 29.97
N VAL A 405 19.20 6.41 29.64
CA VAL A 405 20.00 6.66 28.44
C VAL A 405 21.47 6.69 28.85
N VAL A 406 22.32 5.96 28.13
CA VAL A 406 23.79 5.98 28.31
C VAL A 406 24.43 6.25 26.96
N HIS A 407 25.37 7.17 26.92
CA HIS A 407 26.18 7.44 25.74
C HIS A 407 27.53 6.67 25.87
N VAL A 408 27.96 6.04 24.79
CA VAL A 408 29.24 5.30 24.83
C VAL A 408 30.42 6.20 25.18
N ALA A 409 30.35 7.48 24.81
CA ALA A 409 31.38 8.47 25.15
C ALA A 409 31.48 8.75 26.68
N ASP A 410 30.45 8.43 27.45
CA ASP A 410 30.47 8.58 28.92
C ASP A 410 31.09 7.39 29.64
N LEU A 411 31.43 6.33 28.88
CA LEU A 411 32.03 5.09 29.40
C LEU A 411 33.57 5.02 29.25
N VAL A 412 34.14 6.00 28.56
CA VAL A 412 35.61 6.12 28.30
C VAL A 412 36.20 7.16 29.30
#